data_5cfe35f3a8a2530a54306e3c08f96e23
#
_entry.id   5cfe35f3a8a2530a54306e3c08f96e23
#
_cell.length_a   1.000
_cell.length_b   1.000
_cell.length_c   1.000
_cell.angle_alpha   90.00
_cell.angle_beta   90.00
_cell.angle_gamma   90.00
#
_symmetry.space_group_name_H-M   'P 1'
#
loop_
_entity.id
_entity.type
_entity.pdbx_description
1 polymer ?
#
loop_
_entity_poly.entity_id
_entity_poly.type
_entity_poly.pdbx_seq_one_letter_code
_entity_poly.pdbx_strand_id
1 'polypeptide(L)'
;MDYYSRFSREELETKHADILHLYEVLNKDTRVWIALSFALIPVSALILWDFYLLLTNPTYAFYASKNINISEIIALFIHIGVLLLHAAFIAFSVSDSFYLSFLGRQKETIEELLTINEAK
;
A
#
# COMPACT_ATOMS: atom_id res chain seq x y z
N MET A 1 -18.84 19.22 -2.07
CA MET A 1 -20.17 18.91 -1.58
C MET A 1 -21.25 19.20 -2.63
N ASP A 2 -21.13 20.30 -3.32
CA ASP A 2 -22.13 20.73 -4.29
C ASP A 2 -22.25 19.86 -5.52
N TYR A 3 -21.22 19.07 -5.80
CA TYR A 3 -21.21 18.16 -6.95
C TYR A 3 -22.39 17.17 -6.88
N TYR A 4 -22.57 16.55 -5.73
CA TYR A 4 -23.62 15.54 -5.55
C TYR A 4 -25.00 16.14 -5.31
N SER A 5 -25.09 17.41 -4.95
CA SER A 5 -26.38 18.07 -4.70
C SER A 5 -27.22 18.23 -5.97
N ARG A 6 -26.58 18.09 -7.15
CA ARG A 6 -27.24 18.20 -8.46
C ARG A 6 -27.92 16.92 -8.91
N PHE A 7 -27.61 15.81 -8.24
CA PHE A 7 -28.10 14.50 -8.66
C PHE A 7 -29.50 14.23 -8.10
N SER A 8 -30.30 13.52 -8.87
CA SER A 8 -31.57 12.97 -8.39
C SER A 8 -31.30 11.87 -7.37
N ARG A 9 -32.34 11.51 -6.62
CA ARG A 9 -32.27 10.42 -5.65
C ARG A 9 -31.79 9.11 -6.31
N GLU A 10 -32.35 8.81 -7.48
CA GLU A 10 -32.00 7.61 -8.24
C GLU A 10 -30.51 7.60 -8.64
N GLU A 11 -30.02 8.74 -9.10
CA GLU A 11 -28.60 8.90 -9.43
C GLU A 11 -27.70 8.76 -8.21
N LEU A 12 -28.12 9.31 -7.06
CA LEU A 12 -27.39 9.20 -5.81
C LEU A 12 -27.33 7.74 -5.33
N GLU A 13 -28.42 7.01 -5.43
CA GLU A 13 -28.46 5.60 -5.07
C GLU A 13 -27.52 4.76 -5.94
N THR A 14 -27.49 5.03 -7.23
CA THR A 14 -26.57 4.36 -8.16
C THR A 14 -25.12 4.67 -7.80
N LYS A 15 -24.80 5.95 -7.57
CA LYS A 15 -23.46 6.36 -7.16
C LYS A 15 -23.06 5.75 -5.84
N HIS A 16 -23.96 5.68 -4.88
CA HIS A 16 -23.72 5.07 -3.58
C HIS A 16 -23.35 3.59 -3.73
N ALA A 17 -24.10 2.84 -4.55
CA ALA A 17 -23.85 1.44 -4.79
C ALA A 17 -22.48 1.22 -5.42
N ASP A 18 -22.11 2.04 -6.41
CA ASP A 18 -20.82 1.96 -7.10
C ASP A 18 -19.67 2.25 -6.13
N ILE A 19 -19.79 3.31 -5.33
CA ILE A 19 -18.75 3.70 -4.37
C ILE A 19 -18.61 2.64 -3.28
N LEU A 20 -19.72 2.09 -2.79
CA LEU A 20 -19.71 1.06 -1.77
C LEU A 20 -19.00 -0.20 -2.25
N HIS A 21 -19.29 -0.62 -3.48
CA HIS A 21 -18.64 -1.78 -4.08
C HIS A 21 -17.13 -1.56 -4.22
N LEU A 22 -16.72 -0.41 -4.76
CA LEU A 22 -15.32 -0.05 -4.94
C LEU A 22 -14.60 0.03 -3.59
N TYR A 23 -15.26 0.62 -2.59
CA TYR A 23 -14.74 0.72 -1.23
C TYR A 23 -14.46 -0.67 -0.63
N GLU A 24 -15.41 -1.60 -0.76
CA GLU A 24 -15.25 -2.95 -0.23
C GLU A 24 -14.10 -3.70 -0.88
N VAL A 25 -13.99 -3.63 -2.21
CA VAL A 25 -12.92 -4.29 -2.96
C VAL A 25 -11.57 -3.71 -2.57
N LEU A 26 -11.46 -2.38 -2.54
CA LEU A 26 -10.21 -1.70 -2.23
C LEU A 26 -9.81 -1.92 -0.76
N ASN A 27 -10.77 -1.95 0.15
CA ASN A 27 -10.50 -2.22 1.57
C ASN A 27 -9.90 -3.62 1.75
N LYS A 28 -10.42 -4.61 1.05
CA LYS A 28 -9.89 -5.97 1.07
C LYS A 28 -8.46 -6.02 0.54
N ASP A 29 -8.21 -5.38 -0.61
CA ASP A 29 -6.88 -5.32 -1.21
C ASP A 29 -5.87 -4.60 -0.31
N THR A 30 -6.28 -3.49 0.30
CA THR A 30 -5.44 -2.74 1.22
C THR A 30 -5.02 -3.58 2.41
N ARG A 31 -5.92 -4.37 2.98
CA ARG A 31 -5.60 -5.27 4.09
C ARG A 31 -4.55 -6.30 3.70
N VAL A 32 -4.62 -6.83 2.48
CA VAL A 32 -3.63 -7.78 1.96
C VAL A 32 -2.26 -7.10 1.85
N TRP A 33 -2.20 -5.90 1.26
CA TRP A 33 -0.95 -5.16 1.13
C TRP A 33 -0.33 -4.82 2.49
N ILE A 34 -1.15 -4.42 3.46
CA ILE A 34 -0.69 -4.12 4.82
C ILE A 34 -0.12 -5.38 5.47
N ALA A 35 -0.83 -6.51 5.37
CA ALA A 35 -0.38 -7.79 5.94
C ALA A 35 0.95 -8.23 5.34
N LEU A 36 1.10 -8.12 4.01
CA LEU A 36 2.34 -8.46 3.33
C LEU A 36 3.49 -7.53 3.73
N SER A 37 3.19 -6.23 3.90
CA SER A 37 4.18 -5.25 4.35
C SER A 37 4.71 -5.60 5.75
N PHE A 38 3.81 -5.95 6.67
CA PHE A 38 4.20 -6.36 8.02
C PHE A 38 4.96 -7.68 8.01
N ALA A 39 4.57 -8.62 7.17
CA ALA A 39 5.25 -9.93 7.07
C ALA A 39 6.69 -9.78 6.59
N LEU A 40 6.98 -8.79 5.76
CA LEU A 40 8.31 -8.54 5.23
C LEU A 40 9.22 -7.71 6.14
N ILE A 41 8.69 -7.13 7.22
CA ILE A 41 9.50 -6.32 8.15
C ILE A 41 10.69 -7.09 8.71
N PRO A 42 10.53 -8.30 9.28
CA PRO A 42 11.68 -9.04 9.80
C PRO A 42 12.72 -9.37 8.73
N VAL A 43 12.28 -9.76 7.54
CA VAL A 43 13.16 -10.11 6.43
C VAL A 43 13.95 -8.88 5.97
N SER A 44 13.27 -7.76 5.79
CA SER A 44 13.91 -6.50 5.40
C SER A 44 14.89 -6.01 6.45
N ALA A 45 14.54 -6.15 7.72
CA ALA A 45 15.42 -5.77 8.83
C ALA A 45 16.72 -6.58 8.81
N LEU A 46 16.63 -7.90 8.57
CA LEU A 46 17.81 -8.75 8.46
C LEU A 46 18.68 -8.38 7.26
N ILE A 47 18.06 -8.10 6.11
CA ILE A 47 18.79 -7.68 4.90
C ILE A 47 19.51 -6.36 5.13
N LEU A 48 18.84 -5.38 5.73
CA LEU A 48 19.44 -4.08 6.04
C LEU A 48 20.58 -4.22 7.06
N TRP A 49 20.43 -5.10 8.03
CA TRP A 49 21.49 -5.39 8.99
C TRP A 49 22.72 -5.97 8.30
N ASP A 50 22.51 -6.90 7.38
CA ASP A 50 23.61 -7.49 6.59
C ASP A 50 24.33 -6.42 5.76
N PHE A 51 23.59 -5.52 5.12
CA PHE A 51 24.18 -4.40 4.37
C PHE A 51 24.94 -3.44 5.29
N TYR A 52 24.40 -3.16 6.47
CA TYR A 52 25.08 -2.35 7.47
C TYR A 52 26.42 -2.95 7.88
N LEU A 53 26.44 -4.27 8.15
CA LEU A 53 27.68 -4.98 8.49
C LEU A 53 28.67 -4.95 7.33
N LEU A 54 28.19 -5.12 6.11
CA LEU A 54 29.04 -5.09 4.90
C LEU A 54 29.72 -3.74 4.74
N LEU A 55 29.00 -2.65 5.00
CA LEU A 55 29.52 -1.29 4.86
C LEU A 55 30.42 -0.84 6.00
N THR A 56 30.20 -1.34 7.22
CA THR A 56 30.89 -0.84 8.41
C THR A 56 31.94 -1.77 8.96
N ASN A 57 31.89 -3.08 8.64
CA ASN A 57 32.83 -4.05 9.14
C ASN A 57 34.02 -4.19 8.16
N PRO A 58 35.27 -3.90 8.62
CA PRO A 58 36.44 -4.01 7.74
C PRO A 58 36.64 -5.41 7.16
N THR A 59 36.27 -6.47 7.87
CA THR A 59 36.37 -7.85 7.38
C THR A 59 35.47 -8.07 6.17
N TYR A 60 34.23 -7.58 6.21
CA TYR A 60 33.33 -7.69 5.08
C TYR A 60 33.79 -6.85 3.90
N ALA A 61 34.27 -5.63 4.14
CA ALA A 61 34.83 -4.78 3.11
C ALA A 61 36.05 -5.44 2.42
N PHE A 62 36.86 -6.12 3.20
CA PHE A 62 38.01 -6.84 2.65
C PHE A 62 37.57 -7.99 1.75
N TYR A 63 36.56 -8.77 2.16
CA TYR A 63 36.03 -9.84 1.33
C TYR A 63 35.36 -9.32 0.06
N ALA A 64 34.65 -8.22 0.16
CA ALA A 64 33.99 -7.59 -0.98
C ALA A 64 34.99 -7.08 -2.03
N SER A 65 36.22 -6.71 -1.61
CA SER A 65 37.26 -6.25 -2.53
C SER A 65 38.03 -7.39 -3.22
N LYS A 66 37.85 -8.62 -2.73
CA LYS A 66 38.45 -9.80 -3.35
C LYS A 66 37.50 -10.38 -4.41
N ASN A 67 37.67 -11.61 -4.79
CA ASN A 67 36.87 -12.24 -5.83
C ASN A 67 35.42 -12.48 -5.40
N ILE A 68 34.51 -11.63 -5.85
CA ILE A 68 33.08 -11.85 -5.68
C ILE A 68 32.66 -12.94 -6.67
N ASN A 69 32.11 -14.04 -6.17
CA ASN A 69 31.62 -15.10 -7.04
C ASN A 69 30.17 -14.81 -7.50
N ILE A 70 29.73 -15.59 -8.51
CA ILE A 70 28.40 -15.41 -9.10
C ILE A 70 27.28 -15.60 -8.07
N SER A 71 27.44 -16.55 -7.13
CA SER A 71 26.46 -16.81 -6.08
C SER A 71 26.23 -15.58 -5.21
N GLU A 72 27.30 -14.88 -4.84
CA GLU A 72 27.22 -13.67 -4.02
C GLU A 72 26.52 -12.53 -4.76
N ILE A 73 26.78 -12.39 -6.05
CA ILE A 73 26.13 -11.39 -6.90
C ILE A 73 24.62 -11.68 -6.98
N ILE A 74 24.26 -12.94 -7.22
CA ILE A 74 22.85 -13.36 -7.28
C ILE A 74 22.15 -13.09 -5.95
N ALA A 75 22.80 -13.43 -4.83
CA ALA A 75 22.25 -13.18 -3.50
C ALA A 75 22.02 -11.68 -3.26
N LEU A 76 22.96 -10.83 -3.69
CA LEU A 76 22.83 -9.38 -3.57
C LEU A 76 21.63 -8.87 -4.36
N PHE A 77 21.45 -9.32 -5.61
CA PHE A 77 20.30 -8.94 -6.42
C PHE A 77 18.97 -9.40 -5.80
N ILE A 78 18.94 -10.61 -5.24
CA ILE A 78 17.74 -11.12 -4.54
C ILE A 78 17.41 -10.23 -3.35
N HIS A 79 18.39 -9.87 -2.54
CA HIS A 79 18.19 -9.00 -1.37
C HIS A 79 17.66 -7.62 -1.78
N ILE A 80 18.25 -7.02 -2.79
CA ILE A 80 17.79 -5.73 -3.33
C ILE A 80 16.35 -5.88 -3.85
N GLY A 81 16.06 -6.96 -4.57
CA GLY A 81 14.72 -7.25 -5.08
C GLY A 81 13.68 -7.35 -3.97
N VAL A 82 14.01 -8.03 -2.87
CA VAL A 82 13.11 -8.14 -1.71
C VAL A 82 12.84 -6.78 -1.09
N LEU A 83 13.88 -5.95 -0.93
CA LEU A 83 13.71 -4.61 -0.38
C LEU A 83 12.83 -3.73 -1.28
N LEU A 84 13.01 -3.82 -2.59
CA LEU A 84 12.19 -3.08 -3.55
C LEU A 84 10.75 -3.56 -3.53
N LEU A 85 10.53 -4.87 -3.42
CA LEU A 85 9.20 -5.44 -3.29
C LEU A 85 8.51 -4.97 -2.02
N HIS A 86 9.23 -4.93 -0.91
CA HIS A 86 8.71 -4.43 0.36
C HIS A 86 8.32 -2.95 0.24
N ALA A 87 9.17 -2.14 -0.36
CA ALA A 87 8.88 -0.73 -0.61
C ALA A 87 7.62 -0.57 -1.46
N ALA A 88 7.44 -1.41 -2.49
CA ALA A 88 6.25 -1.39 -3.33
C ALA A 88 4.99 -1.73 -2.54
N PHE A 89 5.04 -2.74 -1.68
CA PHE A 89 3.89 -3.12 -0.83
C PHE A 89 3.51 -1.98 0.12
N ILE A 90 4.50 -1.32 0.72
CA ILE A 90 4.26 -0.16 1.59
C ILE A 90 3.61 0.97 0.77
N ALA A 91 4.14 1.25 -0.41
CA ALA A 91 3.62 2.30 -1.28
C ALA A 91 2.16 2.03 -1.68
N PHE A 92 1.84 0.79 -2.05
CA PHE A 92 0.47 0.40 -2.38
C PHE A 92 -0.45 0.52 -1.17
N SER A 93 0.00 0.11 0.01
CA SER A 93 -0.79 0.24 1.25
C SER A 93 -1.13 1.69 1.55
N VAL A 94 -0.15 2.59 1.44
CA VAL A 94 -0.34 4.01 1.70
C VAL A 94 -1.27 4.63 0.66
N SER A 95 -1.02 4.37 -0.62
CA SER A 95 -1.83 4.88 -1.73
C SER A 95 -3.28 4.44 -1.61
N ASP A 96 -3.51 3.14 -1.38
CA ASP A 96 -4.86 2.60 -1.25
C ASP A 96 -5.57 3.14 -0.01
N SER A 97 -4.83 3.35 1.09
CA SER A 97 -5.39 3.92 2.32
C SER A 97 -5.88 5.35 2.10
N PHE A 98 -5.14 6.17 1.36
CA PHE A 98 -5.57 7.52 1.00
C PHE A 98 -6.81 7.48 0.12
N TYR A 99 -6.84 6.57 -0.84
CA TYR A 99 -7.98 6.43 -1.74
C TYR A 99 -9.22 5.94 -0.99
N LEU A 100 -9.05 5.00 -0.05
CA LEU A 100 -10.13 4.53 0.81
C LEU A 100 -10.72 5.67 1.65
N SER A 101 -9.85 6.54 2.19
CA SER A 101 -10.30 7.69 2.96
C SER A 101 -11.13 8.64 2.10
N PHE A 102 -10.70 8.86 0.87
CA PHE A 102 -11.43 9.66 -0.11
C PHE A 102 -12.81 9.06 -0.43
N LEU A 103 -12.86 7.76 -0.72
CA LEU A 103 -14.12 7.06 -1.01
C LEU A 103 -15.06 7.06 0.20
N GLY A 104 -14.50 6.90 1.40
CA GLY A 104 -15.28 6.96 2.64
C GLY A 104 -15.98 8.30 2.82
N ARG A 105 -15.28 9.40 2.53
CA ARG A 105 -15.88 10.74 2.61
C ARG A 105 -16.95 10.94 1.55
N GLN A 106 -16.75 10.46 0.34
CA GLN A 106 -17.77 10.54 -0.71
C GLN A 106 -19.01 9.73 -0.34
N LYS A 107 -18.80 8.53 0.20
CA LYS A 107 -19.88 7.67 0.66
C LYS A 107 -20.73 8.38 1.72
N GLU A 108 -20.10 8.99 2.72
CA GLU A 108 -20.79 9.72 3.77
C GLU A 108 -21.59 10.90 3.22
N THR A 109 -21.00 11.65 2.29
CA THR A 109 -21.69 12.79 1.64
C THR A 109 -22.96 12.33 0.93
N ILE A 110 -22.89 11.24 0.18
CA ILE A 110 -24.03 10.69 -0.53
C ILE A 110 -25.11 10.21 0.45
N GLU A 111 -24.70 9.54 1.53
CA GLU A 111 -25.62 9.07 2.58
C GLU A 111 -26.34 10.24 3.24
N GLU A 112 -25.66 11.34 3.52
CA GLU A 112 -26.27 12.55 4.05
C GLU A 112 -27.31 13.12 3.10
N LEU A 113 -26.98 13.20 1.81
CA LEU A 113 -27.90 13.72 0.79
C LEU A 113 -29.12 12.83 0.62
N LEU A 114 -28.95 11.51 0.67
CA LEU A 114 -30.06 10.57 0.63
C LEU A 114 -30.97 10.73 1.85
N THR A 115 -30.40 10.92 3.03
CA THR A 115 -31.15 11.15 4.26
C THR A 115 -31.96 12.44 4.18
N ILE A 116 -31.39 13.51 3.67
CA ILE A 116 -32.06 14.79 3.44
C ILE A 116 -33.23 14.60 2.47
N ASN A 117 -33.03 13.87 1.38
CA ASN A 117 -34.09 13.60 0.41
C ASN A 117 -35.24 12.81 0.98
N GLU A 118 -34.96 11.85 1.86
CA GLU A 118 -35.97 11.06 2.55
C GLU A 118 -36.79 11.92 3.50
N ALA A 119 -36.18 12.94 4.11
CA ALA A 119 -36.86 13.84 5.06
C ALA A 119 -37.84 14.81 4.37
N LYS A 120 -37.69 14.97 3.06
CA LYS A 120 -38.60 15.81 2.25
C LYS A 120 -39.78 15.01 1.75
#